data_d8bc70f512b5bfc21a8bd5db2a61b65c
#
_entry.id   d8bc70f512b5bfc21a8bd5db2a61b65c
#
_cell.length_a   1.000
_cell.length_b   1.000
_cell.length_c   1.000
_cell.angle_alpha   90.00
_cell.angle_beta   90.00
_cell.angle_gamma   90.00
#
_symmetry.space_group_name_H-M   'P 1'
#
loop_
_entity.id
_entity.type
_entity.pdbx_description
1 polymer ?
#
loop_
_entity_poly.entity_id
_entity_poly.type
_entity_poly.pdbx_seq_one_letter_code
_entity_poly.pdbx_strand_id
1 'polypeptide(L)'
;MRREIAIILILIAIAIACCGCIRKPQEGGIATTKIKIGVMPDEATLPYYVAAQEGIFTNHGLNVEIIPFQSAMERDSALIAGEIDGGGNDPVSVALMRNAGYDLKIVSLGLQATPDKMRFAILASPASNISSVADLNGKKIAISRNTIIDYITDTLVGDTAVELKKVEVKKMPLRLQMLLNNEIDAATLPEPLASYALYKGAKLVISDSMLNRTISQTVIVFRADFLNNNSEAVNEFLAAYGEAVKRINANPEKYRALLVEKTHIPPEIASNYTIATYLQPQVYPETDFDTVIHWLQAKNLLHRTISYEDTVWRGE
;
A
#
# COMPACT_ATOMS: atom_id res chain seq x y z
N MET A 1 61.84 50.93 -23.26
CA MET A 1 61.53 49.49 -23.47
C MET A 1 61.48 48.65 -22.18
N ARG A 2 62.53 48.54 -21.35
CA ARG A 2 62.46 47.67 -20.13
C ARG A 2 61.47 48.15 -19.07
N ARG A 3 61.18 49.45 -18.92
CA ARG A 3 60.23 49.99 -17.94
C ARG A 3 58.74 49.83 -18.38
N GLU A 4 58.49 49.90 -19.66
CA GLU A 4 57.12 49.72 -20.15
C GLU A 4 56.68 48.26 -20.18
N ILE A 5 57.57 47.33 -20.38
CA ILE A 5 57.36 45.88 -20.28
C ILE A 5 57.03 45.49 -18.84
N ALA A 6 57.66 46.13 -17.83
CA ALA A 6 57.45 45.86 -16.43
C ALA A 6 56.02 46.35 -15.98
N ILE A 7 55.55 47.50 -16.51
CA ILE A 7 54.21 48.01 -16.22
C ILE A 7 53.09 47.16 -16.85
N ILE A 8 53.31 46.65 -18.07
CA ILE A 8 52.36 45.76 -18.74
C ILE A 8 52.26 44.42 -18.01
N LEU A 9 53.35 43.85 -17.49
CA LEU A 9 53.33 42.61 -16.71
C LEU A 9 52.63 42.77 -15.34
N ILE A 10 52.76 43.93 -14.71
CA ILE A 10 52.08 44.22 -13.45
C ILE A 10 50.56 44.40 -13.66
N LEU A 11 50.13 45.04 -14.75
CA LEU A 11 48.71 45.18 -15.09
C LEU A 11 48.06 43.85 -15.47
N ILE A 12 48.78 42.93 -16.13
CA ILE A 12 48.28 41.57 -16.41
C ILE A 12 48.19 40.75 -15.14
N ALA A 13 49.11 40.87 -14.18
CA ALA A 13 49.07 40.17 -12.90
C ALA A 13 47.88 40.63 -12.02
N ILE A 14 47.53 41.94 -12.05
CA ILE A 14 46.38 42.48 -11.31
C ILE A 14 45.06 42.06 -11.97
N ALA A 15 44.97 41.95 -13.31
CA ALA A 15 43.79 41.46 -14.01
C ALA A 15 43.52 39.96 -13.72
N ILE A 16 44.54 39.14 -13.53
CA ILE A 16 44.41 37.72 -13.17
C ILE A 16 43.97 37.56 -11.69
N ALA A 17 44.40 38.46 -10.79
CA ALA A 17 44.04 38.42 -9.38
C ALA A 17 42.57 38.83 -9.14
N CYS A 18 41.96 39.65 -10.02
CA CYS A 18 40.53 40.04 -9.92
C CYS A 18 39.57 39.02 -10.57
N CYS A 19 40.04 38.10 -11.41
CA CYS A 19 39.19 37.04 -12.01
C CYS A 19 39.02 35.79 -11.14
N GLY A 20 39.64 35.72 -9.95
CA GLY A 20 39.67 34.55 -9.08
C GLY A 20 38.46 34.40 -8.11
N CYS A 21 37.48 35.32 -8.10
CA CYS A 21 36.35 35.28 -7.17
C CYS A 21 35.00 35.29 -7.87
N ILE A 22 34.88 34.67 -9.04
CA ILE A 22 33.54 34.21 -9.44
C ILE A 22 33.28 32.91 -8.67
N ARG A 23 32.78 33.03 -7.42
CA ARG A 23 32.10 31.94 -6.78
C ARG A 23 30.99 31.53 -7.73
N LYS A 24 31.12 30.35 -8.37
CA LYS A 24 29.98 29.66 -8.94
C LYS A 24 28.88 29.69 -7.85
N PRO A 25 27.67 30.05 -8.17
CA PRO A 25 26.58 29.77 -7.26
C PRO A 25 26.67 28.27 -6.97
N GLN A 26 26.95 27.93 -5.72
CA GLN A 26 26.72 26.58 -5.24
C GLN A 26 25.22 26.41 -5.43
N GLU A 27 24.81 25.70 -6.48
CA GLU A 27 23.47 25.12 -6.52
C GLU A 27 23.40 24.29 -5.26
N GLY A 28 22.89 24.89 -4.20
CA GLY A 28 22.47 24.19 -3.02
C GLY A 28 21.28 23.33 -3.45
N GLY A 29 21.55 22.24 -4.11
CA GLY A 29 20.60 21.15 -4.24
C GLY A 29 20.23 20.81 -2.81
N ILE A 30 19.00 21.12 -2.41
CA ILE A 30 18.41 20.60 -1.19
C ILE A 30 18.70 19.10 -1.25
N ALA A 31 19.50 18.58 -0.31
CA ALA A 31 19.77 17.16 -0.23
C ALA A 31 18.44 16.46 -0.04
N THR A 32 17.85 15.95 -1.13
CA THR A 32 16.56 15.30 -1.10
C THR A 32 16.74 13.91 -0.50
N THR A 33 16.04 13.62 0.59
CA THR A 33 16.06 12.28 1.17
C THR A 33 15.49 11.30 0.16
N LYS A 34 16.28 10.29 -0.20
CA LYS A 34 15.80 9.21 -1.08
C LYS A 34 14.99 8.22 -0.25
N ILE A 35 13.77 7.92 -0.72
CA ILE A 35 12.85 6.97 -0.09
C ILE A 35 12.41 5.94 -1.14
N LYS A 36 12.57 4.65 -0.85
CA LYS A 36 12.09 3.56 -1.69
C LYS A 36 10.80 2.99 -1.12
N ILE A 37 9.72 3.08 -1.87
CA ILE A 37 8.38 2.67 -1.47
C ILE A 37 7.92 1.46 -2.27
N GLY A 38 7.69 0.34 -1.59
CA GLY A 38 7.10 -0.85 -2.18
C GLY A 38 5.58 -0.77 -2.28
N VAL A 39 5.02 -1.11 -3.44
CA VAL A 39 3.58 -1.09 -3.67
C VAL A 39 3.09 -2.36 -4.36
N MET A 40 1.81 -2.69 -4.17
CA MET A 40 1.10 -3.75 -4.89
C MET A 40 0.25 -3.14 -6.01
N PRO A 41 -0.13 -3.89 -7.07
CA PRO A 41 -1.03 -3.39 -8.11
C PRO A 41 -2.49 -3.42 -7.62
N ASP A 42 -2.79 -2.65 -6.60
CA ASP A 42 -4.13 -2.46 -6.04
C ASP A 42 -4.48 -0.98 -5.90
N GLU A 43 -5.76 -0.69 -5.66
CA GLU A 43 -6.24 0.70 -5.64
C GLU A 43 -5.65 1.54 -4.49
N ALA A 44 -5.12 0.95 -3.41
CA ALA A 44 -4.49 1.69 -2.33
C ALA A 44 -3.21 2.43 -2.79
N THR A 45 -2.68 2.09 -3.97
CA THR A 45 -1.44 2.65 -4.48
C THR A 45 -1.61 3.96 -5.26
N LEU A 46 -2.82 4.33 -5.65
CA LEU A 46 -3.06 5.53 -6.46
C LEU A 46 -2.47 6.81 -5.86
N PRO A 47 -2.58 7.11 -4.55
CA PRO A 47 -1.99 8.32 -4.00
C PRO A 47 -0.47 8.43 -4.17
N TYR A 48 0.25 7.32 -4.10
CA TYR A 48 1.71 7.32 -4.33
C TYR A 48 2.05 7.73 -5.76
N TYR A 49 1.33 7.16 -6.74
CA TYR A 49 1.55 7.47 -8.16
C TYR A 49 1.13 8.89 -8.51
N VAL A 50 0.04 9.40 -7.93
CA VAL A 50 -0.38 10.80 -8.10
C VAL A 50 0.66 11.74 -7.51
N ALA A 51 1.16 11.46 -6.29
CA ALA A 51 2.19 12.28 -5.67
C ALA A 51 3.48 12.32 -6.50
N ALA A 52 3.88 11.19 -7.09
CA ALA A 52 5.05 11.13 -7.96
C ALA A 52 4.81 11.85 -9.30
N GLN A 53 3.70 11.57 -9.98
CA GLN A 53 3.41 12.12 -11.31
C GLN A 53 3.19 13.63 -11.31
N GLU A 54 2.57 14.17 -10.26
CA GLU A 54 2.31 15.60 -10.12
C GLU A 54 3.46 16.36 -9.40
N GLY A 55 4.58 15.68 -9.13
CA GLY A 55 5.76 16.30 -8.51
C GLY A 55 5.57 16.70 -7.05
N ILE A 56 4.53 16.15 -6.37
CA ILE A 56 4.22 16.53 -4.99
C ILE A 56 5.35 16.11 -4.05
N PHE A 57 5.89 14.90 -4.19
CA PHE A 57 7.05 14.45 -3.41
C PHE A 57 8.26 15.39 -3.56
N THR A 58 8.55 15.82 -4.78
CA THR A 58 9.66 16.74 -5.05
C THR A 58 9.42 18.11 -4.40
N ASN A 59 8.18 18.61 -4.42
CA ASN A 59 7.79 19.86 -3.77
C ASN A 59 7.95 19.81 -2.24
N HIS A 60 7.83 18.60 -1.65
CA HIS A 60 8.12 18.32 -0.24
C HIS A 60 9.60 17.97 0.03
N GLY A 61 10.50 18.22 -0.93
CA GLY A 61 11.93 17.96 -0.76
C GLY A 61 12.32 16.48 -0.77
N LEU A 62 11.47 15.59 -1.30
CA LEU A 62 11.67 14.16 -1.31
C LEU A 62 11.99 13.61 -2.70
N ASN A 63 12.87 12.61 -2.75
CA ASN A 63 13.12 11.77 -3.92
C ASN A 63 12.53 10.38 -3.66
N VAL A 64 11.27 10.17 -4.05
CA VAL A 64 10.55 8.92 -3.81
C VAL A 64 10.61 8.03 -5.05
N GLU A 65 11.16 6.83 -4.87
CA GLU A 65 11.16 5.75 -5.86
C GLU A 65 10.06 4.74 -5.53
N ILE A 66 9.09 4.58 -6.43
CA ILE A 66 7.98 3.64 -6.26
C ILE A 66 8.35 2.32 -6.95
N ILE A 67 8.38 1.22 -6.19
CA ILE A 67 8.80 -0.10 -6.64
C ILE A 67 7.59 -1.03 -6.60
N PRO A 68 7.03 -1.44 -7.77
CA PRO A 68 5.90 -2.35 -7.83
C PRO A 68 6.34 -3.80 -7.64
N PHE A 69 5.57 -4.56 -6.85
CA PHE A 69 5.75 -5.98 -6.60
C PHE A 69 4.54 -6.78 -7.09
N GLN A 70 4.77 -8.03 -7.52
CA GLN A 70 3.69 -8.89 -8.03
C GLN A 70 3.02 -9.72 -6.92
N SER A 71 3.61 -9.79 -5.73
CA SER A 71 3.07 -10.49 -4.58
C SER A 71 3.44 -9.80 -3.26
N ALA A 72 2.59 -9.95 -2.24
CA ALA A 72 2.87 -9.48 -0.88
C ALA A 72 4.16 -10.13 -0.34
N MET A 73 4.42 -11.39 -0.65
CA MET A 73 5.62 -12.09 -0.20
C MET A 73 6.91 -11.46 -0.76
N GLU A 74 6.92 -11.07 -2.05
CA GLU A 74 8.08 -10.38 -2.63
C GLU A 74 8.30 -9.01 -2.01
N ARG A 75 7.23 -8.20 -1.85
CA ARG A 75 7.29 -6.89 -1.19
C ARG A 75 7.80 -7.01 0.24
N ASP A 76 7.25 -7.95 1.03
CA ASP A 76 7.63 -8.13 2.43
C ASP A 76 9.08 -8.63 2.56
N SER A 77 9.53 -9.50 1.65
CA SER A 77 10.93 -9.92 1.58
C SER A 77 11.87 -8.75 1.27
N ALA A 78 11.50 -7.87 0.33
CA ALA A 78 12.27 -6.68 0.01
C ALA A 78 12.32 -5.68 1.18
N LEU A 79 11.21 -5.54 1.92
CA LEU A 79 11.15 -4.69 3.12
C LEU A 79 12.06 -5.22 4.23
N ILE A 80 12.01 -6.52 4.48
CA ILE A 80 12.86 -7.22 5.47
C ILE A 80 14.34 -7.14 5.09
N ALA A 81 14.66 -7.29 3.79
CA ALA A 81 16.03 -7.22 3.28
C ALA A 81 16.59 -5.80 3.24
N GLY A 82 15.77 -4.77 3.47
CA GLY A 82 16.17 -3.36 3.37
C GLY A 82 16.33 -2.87 1.94
N GLU A 83 15.78 -3.57 0.97
CA GLU A 83 15.75 -3.14 -0.44
C GLU A 83 14.76 -2.01 -0.67
N ILE A 84 13.72 -1.93 0.16
CA ILE A 84 12.77 -0.80 0.27
C ILE A 84 12.73 -0.29 1.72
N ASP A 85 12.39 0.99 1.88
CA ASP A 85 12.36 1.65 3.17
C ASP A 85 10.98 1.55 3.85
N GLY A 86 9.93 1.48 3.03
CA GLY A 86 8.54 1.40 3.48
C GLY A 86 7.60 1.08 2.34
N GLY A 87 6.29 1.25 2.58
CA GLY A 87 5.28 1.07 1.53
C GLY A 87 3.88 0.78 2.04
N GLY A 88 2.99 0.50 1.08
CA GLY A 88 1.65 0.02 1.38
C GLY A 88 1.69 -1.43 1.84
N ASN A 89 1.03 -1.72 2.96
CA ASN A 89 0.98 -3.06 3.54
C ASN A 89 -0.40 -3.33 4.18
N ASP A 90 -0.53 -4.45 4.88
CA ASP A 90 -1.69 -4.80 5.69
C ASP A 90 -1.26 -5.14 7.13
N PRO A 91 -2.15 -4.95 8.13
CA PRO A 91 -1.79 -5.11 9.52
C PRO A 91 -1.48 -6.58 9.90
N VAL A 92 -2.05 -7.57 9.20
CA VAL A 92 -1.74 -9.00 9.42
C VAL A 92 -0.29 -9.28 9.05
N SER A 93 0.14 -8.82 7.87
CA SER A 93 1.52 -8.99 7.39
C SER A 93 2.52 -8.28 8.30
N VAL A 94 2.22 -7.04 8.72
CA VAL A 94 3.07 -6.28 9.66
C VAL A 94 3.24 -7.04 10.98
N ALA A 95 2.14 -7.52 11.58
CA ALA A 95 2.19 -8.25 12.84
C ALA A 95 3.02 -9.55 12.72
N LEU A 96 2.88 -10.29 11.61
CA LEU A 96 3.65 -11.51 11.37
C LEU A 96 5.14 -11.22 11.15
N MET A 97 5.51 -10.17 10.43
CA MET A 97 6.91 -9.76 10.28
C MET A 97 7.50 -9.32 11.63
N ARG A 98 6.76 -8.57 12.45
CA ARG A 98 7.21 -8.22 13.80
C ARG A 98 7.35 -9.45 14.69
N ASN A 99 6.43 -10.41 14.60
CA ASN A 99 6.55 -11.70 15.28
C ASN A 99 7.81 -12.48 14.88
N ALA A 100 8.23 -12.36 13.61
CA ALA A 100 9.49 -12.90 13.11
C ALA A 100 10.74 -12.12 13.58
N GLY A 101 10.56 -10.96 14.24
CA GLY A 101 11.65 -10.17 14.83
C GLY A 101 12.08 -8.96 14.04
N TYR A 102 11.38 -8.62 12.96
CA TYR A 102 11.66 -7.42 12.15
C TYR A 102 10.97 -6.19 12.76
N ASP A 103 11.72 -5.11 12.95
CA ASP A 103 11.16 -3.89 13.54
C ASP A 103 10.58 -2.99 12.45
N LEU A 104 9.26 -2.98 12.38
CA LEU A 104 8.44 -2.21 11.43
C LEU A 104 7.50 -1.30 12.21
N LYS A 105 7.23 -0.11 11.67
CA LYS A 105 6.29 0.85 12.24
C LYS A 105 5.17 1.14 11.25
N ILE A 106 3.93 1.00 11.68
CA ILE A 106 2.76 1.54 10.97
C ILE A 106 2.76 3.04 11.22
N VAL A 107 2.93 3.84 10.17
CA VAL A 107 2.98 5.30 10.26
C VAL A 107 1.65 5.96 9.88
N SER A 108 0.78 5.24 9.17
CA SER A 108 -0.56 5.74 8.85
C SER A 108 -1.51 4.59 8.49
N LEU A 109 -2.80 4.81 8.75
CA LEU A 109 -3.87 4.12 8.06
C LEU A 109 -3.83 4.50 6.57
N GLY A 110 -4.09 3.54 5.71
CA GLY A 110 -4.22 3.73 4.26
C GLY A 110 -5.67 3.69 3.79
N LEU A 111 -5.96 2.83 2.84
CA LEU A 111 -7.31 2.66 2.29
C LEU A 111 -8.11 1.62 3.08
N GLN A 112 -9.42 1.82 3.19
CA GLN A 112 -10.36 0.88 3.81
C GLN A 112 -11.66 0.79 3.01
N ALA A 113 -12.48 -0.24 3.27
CA ALA A 113 -13.82 -0.33 2.73
C ALA A 113 -14.72 0.79 3.29
N THR A 114 -15.68 1.19 2.48
CA THR A 114 -16.78 2.08 2.88
C THR A 114 -18.11 1.39 2.54
N PRO A 115 -19.25 1.85 3.07
CA PRO A 115 -20.56 1.26 2.69
C PRO A 115 -20.79 1.26 1.18
N ASP A 116 -20.24 2.23 0.46
CA ASP A 116 -20.42 2.39 -0.99
C ASP A 116 -19.34 1.69 -1.83
N LYS A 117 -18.27 1.22 -1.19
CA LYS A 117 -17.12 0.63 -1.89
C LYS A 117 -16.49 -0.50 -1.10
N MET A 118 -16.66 -1.73 -1.57
CA MET A 118 -15.97 -2.89 -1.02
C MET A 118 -14.48 -2.88 -1.39
N ARG A 119 -13.70 -3.54 -0.57
CA ARG A 119 -12.30 -3.86 -0.82
C ARG A 119 -12.06 -5.35 -1.02
N PHE A 120 -12.84 -6.16 -0.30
CA PHE A 120 -12.78 -7.61 -0.37
C PHE A 120 -14.19 -8.21 -0.38
N ALA A 121 -14.35 -9.30 -1.11
CA ALA A 121 -15.58 -10.06 -1.10
C ALA A 121 -15.32 -11.57 -1.14
N ILE A 122 -16.23 -12.32 -0.51
CA ILE A 122 -16.41 -13.73 -0.79
C ILE A 122 -17.38 -13.83 -1.96
N LEU A 123 -16.93 -14.45 -3.03
CA LEU A 123 -17.69 -14.66 -4.25
C LEU A 123 -17.88 -16.14 -4.50
N ALA A 124 -19.07 -16.53 -4.89
CA ALA A 124 -19.38 -17.88 -5.36
C ALA A 124 -19.16 -17.99 -6.87
N SER A 125 -18.78 -19.18 -7.34
CA SER A 125 -18.59 -19.45 -8.77
C SER A 125 -19.89 -19.25 -9.57
N PRO A 126 -19.81 -18.93 -10.87
CA PRO A 126 -20.99 -18.63 -11.69
C PRO A 126 -22.06 -19.73 -11.68
N ALA A 127 -21.67 -20.99 -11.75
CA ALA A 127 -22.58 -22.14 -11.75
C ALA A 127 -23.03 -22.58 -10.35
N SER A 128 -22.49 -21.98 -9.28
CA SER A 128 -22.83 -22.34 -7.90
C SER A 128 -24.25 -21.89 -7.52
N ASN A 129 -24.88 -22.62 -6.60
CA ASN A 129 -26.16 -22.24 -5.96
C ASN A 129 -25.93 -21.50 -4.62
N ILE A 130 -24.69 -21.12 -4.29
CA ILE A 130 -24.36 -20.37 -3.09
C ILE A 130 -24.85 -18.93 -3.25
N SER A 131 -25.66 -18.47 -2.31
CA SER A 131 -26.26 -17.11 -2.28
C SER A 131 -26.11 -16.39 -0.92
N SER A 132 -25.68 -17.15 0.10
CA SER A 132 -25.53 -16.63 1.46
C SER A 132 -24.31 -17.24 2.15
N VAL A 133 -23.89 -16.67 3.28
CA VAL A 133 -22.82 -17.22 4.12
C VAL A 133 -23.16 -18.64 4.60
N ALA A 134 -24.42 -18.92 4.91
CA ALA A 134 -24.84 -20.25 5.36
C ALA A 134 -24.61 -21.34 4.29
N ASP A 135 -24.75 -20.99 3.02
CA ASP A 135 -24.54 -21.93 1.89
C ASP A 135 -23.06 -22.32 1.71
N LEU A 136 -22.15 -21.61 2.35
CA LEU A 136 -20.71 -21.93 2.34
C LEU A 136 -20.36 -23.16 3.19
N ASN A 137 -21.30 -23.65 4.01
CA ASN A 137 -21.03 -24.80 4.89
C ASN A 137 -20.57 -26.02 4.11
N GLY A 138 -19.38 -26.55 4.44
CA GLY A 138 -18.75 -27.69 3.78
C GLY A 138 -18.21 -27.41 2.37
N LYS A 139 -18.31 -26.16 1.85
CA LYS A 139 -17.84 -25.77 0.52
C LYS A 139 -16.35 -25.46 0.49
N LYS A 140 -15.77 -25.67 -0.69
CA LYS A 140 -14.36 -25.32 -0.95
C LYS A 140 -14.25 -23.83 -1.25
N ILE A 141 -13.50 -23.11 -0.40
CA ILE A 141 -13.20 -21.69 -0.61
C ILE A 141 -11.70 -21.51 -0.86
N ALA A 142 -11.36 -20.88 -1.97
CA ALA A 142 -9.99 -20.55 -2.31
C ALA A 142 -9.54 -19.30 -1.56
N ILE A 143 -8.43 -19.42 -0.83
CA ILE A 143 -7.81 -18.35 -0.01
C ILE A 143 -6.29 -18.37 -0.15
N SER A 144 -5.61 -17.48 0.57
CA SER A 144 -4.20 -17.58 0.93
C SER A 144 -4.09 -17.60 2.45
N ARG A 145 -3.63 -18.72 3.02
CA ARG A 145 -3.58 -18.94 4.48
C ARG A 145 -2.58 -17.99 5.15
N ASN A 146 -2.89 -17.61 6.39
CA ASN A 146 -2.04 -16.77 7.23
C ASN A 146 -1.75 -15.38 6.59
N THR A 147 -2.69 -14.85 5.82
CA THR A 147 -2.62 -13.54 5.18
C THR A 147 -3.89 -12.73 5.48
N ILE A 148 -3.90 -11.48 5.03
CA ILE A 148 -5.11 -10.64 5.08
C ILE A 148 -6.32 -11.32 4.44
N ILE A 149 -6.13 -12.15 3.39
CA ILE A 149 -7.22 -12.90 2.74
C ILE A 149 -7.84 -13.91 3.71
N ASP A 150 -7.04 -14.61 4.49
CA ASP A 150 -7.51 -15.58 5.49
C ASP A 150 -8.25 -14.87 6.63
N TYR A 151 -7.70 -13.78 7.13
CA TYR A 151 -8.32 -12.93 8.15
C TYR A 151 -9.67 -12.38 7.69
N ILE A 152 -9.74 -11.81 6.50
CA ILE A 152 -10.98 -11.29 5.90
C ILE A 152 -12.00 -12.40 5.73
N THR A 153 -11.58 -13.57 5.24
CA THR A 153 -12.48 -14.72 5.06
C THR A 153 -13.13 -15.12 6.37
N ASP A 154 -12.31 -15.31 7.42
CA ASP A 154 -12.83 -15.69 8.74
C ASP A 154 -13.74 -14.61 9.34
N THR A 155 -13.36 -13.35 9.17
CA THR A 155 -14.11 -12.23 9.73
C THR A 155 -15.45 -12.01 8.99
N LEU A 156 -15.50 -12.22 7.67
CA LEU A 156 -16.73 -12.12 6.89
C LEU A 156 -17.71 -13.26 7.21
N VAL A 157 -17.20 -14.46 7.44
CA VAL A 157 -18.03 -15.59 7.88
C VAL A 157 -18.48 -15.41 9.33
N GLY A 158 -17.63 -14.79 10.16
CA GLY A 158 -17.92 -14.48 11.56
C GLY A 158 -18.13 -15.72 12.43
N ASP A 159 -18.75 -15.52 13.59
CA ASP A 159 -19.05 -16.57 14.57
C ASP A 159 -20.25 -17.44 14.17
N THR A 160 -20.28 -17.85 12.92
CA THR A 160 -21.33 -18.74 12.39
C THR A 160 -20.91 -20.21 12.57
N ALA A 161 -21.90 -21.12 12.53
CA ALA A 161 -21.63 -22.57 12.55
C ALA A 161 -21.16 -23.11 11.17
N VAL A 162 -20.68 -22.22 10.29
CA VAL A 162 -20.22 -22.56 8.93
C VAL A 162 -18.79 -23.11 8.95
N GLU A 163 -18.63 -24.34 8.54
CA GLU A 163 -17.32 -24.98 8.35
C GLU A 163 -16.84 -24.84 6.92
N LEU A 164 -15.79 -24.01 6.71
CA LEU A 164 -15.20 -23.80 5.40
C LEU A 164 -14.13 -24.87 5.09
N LYS A 165 -14.16 -25.43 3.89
CA LYS A 165 -13.03 -26.20 3.36
C LYS A 165 -12.06 -25.27 2.64
N LYS A 166 -11.15 -24.64 3.41
CA LYS A 166 -10.16 -23.68 2.88
C LYS A 166 -9.14 -24.37 1.97
N VAL A 167 -9.06 -23.94 0.71
CA VAL A 167 -8.12 -24.40 -0.31
C VAL A 167 -7.06 -23.33 -0.53
N GLU A 168 -5.79 -23.70 -0.40
CA GLU A 168 -4.66 -22.78 -0.61
C GLU A 168 -4.47 -22.46 -2.08
N VAL A 169 -4.66 -21.21 -2.48
CA VAL A 169 -4.37 -20.69 -3.82
C VAL A 169 -3.73 -19.31 -3.68
N LYS A 170 -2.39 -19.27 -3.55
CA LYS A 170 -1.63 -18.04 -3.25
C LYS A 170 -1.73 -16.96 -4.34
N LYS A 171 -1.68 -17.39 -5.62
CA LYS A 171 -1.71 -16.46 -6.76
C LYS A 171 -3.13 -15.96 -7.02
N MET A 172 -3.39 -14.68 -6.83
CA MET A 172 -4.71 -14.07 -7.01
C MET A 172 -5.30 -14.27 -8.42
N PRO A 173 -4.54 -14.12 -9.52
CA PRO A 173 -5.09 -14.41 -10.86
C PRO A 173 -5.53 -15.87 -11.04
N LEU A 174 -4.79 -16.82 -10.49
CA LEU A 174 -5.17 -18.23 -10.51
C LEU A 174 -6.44 -18.48 -9.69
N ARG A 175 -6.56 -17.86 -8.51
CA ARG A 175 -7.76 -17.95 -7.67
C ARG A 175 -9.00 -17.45 -8.40
N LEU A 176 -8.88 -16.30 -9.09
CA LEU A 176 -9.94 -15.77 -9.94
C LEU A 176 -10.31 -16.73 -11.06
N GLN A 177 -9.33 -17.28 -11.77
CA GLN A 177 -9.55 -18.23 -12.88
C GLN A 177 -10.27 -19.48 -12.40
N MET A 178 -9.83 -20.11 -11.28
CA MET A 178 -10.49 -21.29 -10.70
C MET A 178 -11.94 -21.00 -10.32
N LEU A 179 -12.22 -19.82 -9.77
CA LEU A 179 -13.59 -19.39 -9.44
C LEU A 179 -14.46 -19.32 -10.71
N LEU A 180 -13.98 -18.61 -11.73
CA LEU A 180 -14.74 -18.38 -12.97
C LEU A 180 -14.93 -19.66 -13.79
N ASN A 181 -13.99 -20.61 -13.72
CA ASN A 181 -14.08 -21.92 -14.36
C ASN A 181 -14.92 -22.92 -13.56
N ASN A 182 -15.48 -22.55 -12.40
CA ASN A 182 -16.22 -23.44 -11.49
C ASN A 182 -15.38 -24.63 -10.96
N GLU A 183 -14.06 -24.45 -10.84
CA GLU A 183 -13.13 -25.44 -10.26
C GLU A 183 -13.11 -25.39 -8.72
N ILE A 184 -13.63 -24.30 -8.15
CA ILE A 184 -13.78 -24.03 -6.72
C ILE A 184 -15.17 -23.45 -6.47
N ASP A 185 -15.79 -23.78 -5.32
CA ASP A 185 -17.15 -23.32 -5.00
C ASP A 185 -17.23 -21.81 -4.74
N ALA A 186 -16.23 -21.28 -4.03
CA ALA A 186 -16.13 -19.87 -3.67
C ALA A 186 -14.68 -19.41 -3.58
N ALA A 187 -14.45 -18.11 -3.59
CA ALA A 187 -13.13 -17.51 -3.36
C ALA A 187 -13.25 -16.15 -2.64
N THR A 188 -12.26 -15.83 -1.81
CA THR A 188 -12.08 -14.46 -1.31
C THR A 188 -11.15 -13.71 -2.24
N LEU A 189 -11.65 -12.63 -2.81
CA LEU A 189 -10.93 -11.79 -3.76
C LEU A 189 -10.89 -10.32 -3.31
N PRO A 190 -9.75 -9.64 -3.50
CA PRO A 190 -9.67 -8.18 -3.34
C PRO A 190 -10.18 -7.46 -4.59
N GLU A 191 -10.45 -6.15 -4.47
CA GLU A 191 -10.57 -5.25 -5.61
C GLU A 191 -9.22 -5.09 -6.34
N PRO A 192 -9.23 -4.92 -7.68
CA PRO A 192 -10.37 -4.88 -8.61
C PRO A 192 -10.87 -6.26 -9.07
N LEU A 193 -10.23 -7.35 -8.62
CA LEU A 193 -10.56 -8.72 -9.07
C LEU A 193 -11.96 -9.15 -8.64
N ALA A 194 -12.45 -8.66 -7.49
CA ALA A 194 -13.81 -8.93 -7.02
C ALA A 194 -14.84 -8.35 -7.99
N SER A 195 -14.72 -7.08 -8.35
CA SER A 195 -15.59 -6.44 -9.36
C SER A 195 -15.52 -7.13 -10.72
N TYR A 196 -14.32 -7.55 -11.15
CA TYR A 196 -14.17 -8.26 -12.40
C TYR A 196 -14.83 -9.65 -12.37
N ALA A 197 -14.69 -10.36 -11.26
CA ALA A 197 -15.36 -11.66 -11.09
C ALA A 197 -16.90 -11.51 -11.17
N LEU A 198 -17.45 -10.48 -10.54
CA LEU A 198 -18.89 -10.16 -10.64
C LEU A 198 -19.29 -9.88 -12.08
N TYR A 199 -18.53 -9.07 -12.79
CA TYR A 199 -18.76 -8.78 -14.22
C TYR A 199 -18.76 -10.06 -15.07
N LYS A 200 -17.91 -11.04 -14.72
CA LYS A 200 -17.82 -12.35 -15.39
C LYS A 200 -18.87 -13.37 -14.89
N GLY A 201 -19.80 -12.96 -14.04
CA GLY A 201 -20.94 -13.81 -13.62
C GLY A 201 -20.75 -14.54 -12.28
N ALA A 202 -19.65 -14.31 -11.55
CA ALA A 202 -19.55 -14.76 -10.17
C ALA A 202 -20.62 -14.08 -9.30
N LYS A 203 -21.02 -14.70 -8.20
CA LYS A 203 -22.11 -14.22 -7.34
C LYS A 203 -21.55 -13.67 -6.04
N LEU A 204 -21.99 -12.47 -5.65
CA LEU A 204 -21.63 -11.92 -4.35
C LEU A 204 -22.30 -12.73 -3.23
N VAL A 205 -21.48 -13.23 -2.30
CA VAL A 205 -21.97 -13.88 -1.08
C VAL A 205 -21.98 -12.88 0.06
N ILE A 206 -20.85 -12.21 0.29
CA ILE A 206 -20.70 -11.16 1.30
C ILE A 206 -19.46 -10.32 0.96
N SER A 207 -19.50 -9.02 1.29
CA SER A 207 -18.36 -8.13 1.19
C SER A 207 -18.12 -7.38 2.49
N ASP A 208 -16.92 -6.85 2.65
CA ASP A 208 -16.52 -6.04 3.80
C ASP A 208 -17.32 -4.72 3.90
N SER A 209 -17.80 -4.17 2.77
CA SER A 209 -18.69 -3.00 2.75
C SER A 209 -20.07 -3.24 3.37
N MET A 210 -20.47 -4.50 3.57
CA MET A 210 -21.73 -4.87 4.19
C MET A 210 -21.67 -4.96 5.72
N LEU A 211 -20.48 -4.82 6.29
CA LEU A 211 -20.26 -4.86 7.73
C LEU A 211 -20.39 -3.47 8.36
N ASN A 212 -20.87 -3.43 9.62
CA ASN A 212 -20.92 -2.20 10.42
C ASN A 212 -19.57 -1.83 11.06
N ARG A 213 -18.49 -2.49 10.65
CA ARG A 213 -17.12 -2.26 11.13
C ARG A 213 -16.13 -2.41 9.99
N THR A 214 -14.99 -1.76 10.12
CA THR A 214 -13.91 -1.85 9.14
C THR A 214 -12.99 -3.01 9.49
N ILE A 215 -12.66 -3.85 8.51
CA ILE A 215 -11.81 -5.04 8.69
C ILE A 215 -10.69 -5.14 7.63
N SER A 216 -10.74 -4.31 6.60
CA SER A 216 -9.94 -4.45 5.37
C SER A 216 -9.00 -3.27 5.13
N GLN A 217 -8.47 -2.70 6.24
CA GLN A 217 -7.54 -1.58 6.13
C GLN A 217 -6.22 -2.01 5.49
N THR A 218 -5.71 -1.14 4.63
CA THR A 218 -4.28 -1.08 4.35
C THR A 218 -3.61 -0.12 5.32
N VAL A 219 -2.31 -0.26 5.48
CA VAL A 219 -1.48 0.62 6.31
C VAL A 219 -0.25 1.06 5.53
N ILE A 220 0.29 2.22 5.87
CA ILE A 220 1.59 2.67 5.41
C ILE A 220 2.60 2.29 6.47
N VAL A 221 3.64 1.58 6.08
CA VAL A 221 4.68 1.10 6.98
C VAL A 221 6.05 1.58 6.56
N PHE A 222 6.93 1.75 7.55
CA PHE A 222 8.36 1.95 7.36
C PHE A 222 9.15 1.01 8.27
N ARG A 223 10.37 0.68 7.85
CA ARG A 223 11.34 0.06 8.76
C ARG A 223 11.67 1.04 9.88
N ALA A 224 11.79 0.52 11.11
CA ALA A 224 12.07 1.37 12.26
C ALA A 224 13.44 2.07 12.18
N ASP A 225 14.46 1.39 11.63
CA ASP A 225 15.78 1.97 11.43
C ASP A 225 15.77 3.15 10.44
N PHE A 226 14.98 3.04 9.36
CA PHE A 226 14.79 4.16 8.42
C PHE A 226 14.04 5.31 9.10
N LEU A 227 12.91 5.02 9.75
CA LEU A 227 12.07 6.01 10.43
C LEU A 227 12.87 6.79 11.49
N ASN A 228 13.62 6.09 12.35
CA ASN A 228 14.39 6.69 13.43
C ASN A 228 15.48 7.66 12.91
N ASN A 229 16.02 7.40 11.73
CA ASN A 229 17.04 8.26 11.12
C ASN A 229 16.47 9.34 10.19
N ASN A 230 15.17 9.26 9.82
CA ASN A 230 14.55 10.12 8.81
C ASN A 230 13.11 10.50 9.17
N SER A 231 12.80 10.73 10.46
CA SER A 231 11.42 11.01 10.92
C SER A 231 10.81 12.22 10.22
N GLU A 232 11.58 13.30 10.02
CA GLU A 232 11.14 14.47 9.27
C GLU A 232 10.77 14.15 7.82
N ALA A 233 11.58 13.33 7.14
CA ALA A 233 11.28 12.91 5.77
C ALA A 233 10.03 12.02 5.70
N VAL A 234 9.75 11.21 6.71
CA VAL A 234 8.52 10.42 6.79
C VAL A 234 7.30 11.32 7.05
N ASN A 235 7.44 12.36 7.88
CA ASN A 235 6.39 13.38 8.07
C ASN A 235 6.08 14.10 6.76
N GLU A 236 7.10 14.55 6.02
CA GLU A 236 6.92 15.18 4.71
C GLU A 236 6.32 14.21 3.67
N PHE A 237 6.69 12.93 3.73
CA PHE A 237 6.09 11.90 2.90
C PHE A 237 4.59 11.74 3.19
N LEU A 238 4.18 11.71 4.44
CA LEU A 238 2.76 11.66 4.82
C LEU A 238 2.02 12.93 4.42
N ALA A 239 2.64 14.10 4.54
CA ALA A 239 2.07 15.36 4.07
C ALA A 239 1.84 15.35 2.55
N ALA A 240 2.83 14.91 1.78
CA ALA A 240 2.74 14.76 0.32
C ALA A 240 1.67 13.73 -0.08
N TYR A 241 1.62 12.60 0.60
CA TYR A 241 0.56 11.59 0.40
C TYR A 241 -0.82 12.20 0.67
N GLY A 242 -0.99 12.95 1.76
CA GLY A 242 -2.24 13.63 2.10
C GLY A 242 -2.65 14.68 1.06
N GLU A 243 -1.70 15.39 0.45
CA GLU A 243 -1.98 16.30 -0.66
C GLU A 243 -2.50 15.54 -1.89
N ALA A 244 -1.86 14.43 -2.26
CA ALA A 244 -2.32 13.58 -3.34
C ALA A 244 -3.74 13.06 -3.09
N VAL A 245 -4.03 12.61 -1.86
CA VAL A 245 -5.37 12.18 -1.44
C VAL A 245 -6.40 13.28 -1.63
N LYS A 246 -6.10 14.53 -1.21
CA LYS A 246 -7.01 15.68 -1.42
C LYS A 246 -7.30 15.91 -2.90
N ARG A 247 -6.28 15.82 -3.76
CA ARG A 247 -6.42 16.02 -5.21
C ARG A 247 -7.28 14.92 -5.84
N ILE A 248 -7.06 13.65 -5.45
CA ILE A 248 -7.85 12.51 -5.95
C ILE A 248 -9.31 12.66 -5.55
N ASN A 249 -9.58 12.90 -4.25
CA ASN A 249 -10.95 13.00 -3.76
C ASN A 249 -11.72 14.20 -4.35
N ALA A 250 -11.01 15.28 -4.67
CA ALA A 250 -11.62 16.45 -5.32
C ALA A 250 -12.01 16.20 -6.78
N ASN A 251 -11.27 15.35 -7.50
CA ASN A 251 -11.56 15.04 -8.90
C ASN A 251 -11.06 13.61 -9.23
N PRO A 252 -11.75 12.55 -8.77
CA PRO A 252 -11.31 11.18 -8.94
C PRO A 252 -11.20 10.76 -10.41
N GLU A 253 -12.10 11.26 -11.28
CA GLU A 253 -12.12 10.90 -12.70
C GLU A 253 -10.85 11.37 -13.46
N LYS A 254 -10.21 12.43 -13.02
CA LYS A 254 -8.90 12.87 -13.56
C LYS A 254 -7.85 11.77 -13.50
N TYR A 255 -7.92 10.92 -12.48
CA TYR A 255 -6.91 9.91 -12.18
C TYR A 255 -7.33 8.49 -12.61
N ARG A 256 -8.50 8.33 -13.25
CA ARG A 256 -9.00 7.02 -13.69
C ARG A 256 -8.00 6.29 -14.60
N ALA A 257 -7.45 6.96 -15.59
CA ALA A 257 -6.49 6.35 -16.51
C ALA A 257 -5.22 5.84 -15.78
N LEU A 258 -4.72 6.64 -14.83
CA LEU A 258 -3.58 6.26 -13.99
C LEU A 258 -3.92 5.07 -13.07
N LEU A 259 -5.09 5.08 -12.45
CA LEU A 259 -5.56 3.96 -11.63
C LEU A 259 -5.63 2.68 -12.46
N VAL A 260 -6.29 2.72 -13.62
CA VAL A 260 -6.44 1.56 -14.52
C VAL A 260 -5.08 0.98 -14.92
N GLU A 261 -4.14 1.85 -15.30
CA GLU A 261 -2.78 1.46 -15.69
C GLU A 261 -2.02 0.79 -14.53
N LYS A 262 -2.01 1.42 -13.35
CA LYS A 262 -1.16 0.98 -12.22
C LYS A 262 -1.74 -0.20 -11.44
N THR A 263 -3.04 -0.39 -11.48
CA THR A 263 -3.72 -1.48 -10.76
C THR A 263 -4.18 -2.61 -11.68
N HIS A 264 -3.91 -2.51 -12.98
CA HIS A 264 -4.28 -3.50 -14.00
C HIS A 264 -5.78 -3.82 -13.99
N ILE A 265 -6.64 -2.80 -13.77
CA ILE A 265 -8.09 -2.97 -13.89
C ILE A 265 -8.42 -3.46 -15.30
N PRO A 266 -9.14 -4.58 -15.46
CA PRO A 266 -9.52 -5.10 -16.77
C PRO A 266 -10.32 -4.06 -17.58
N PRO A 267 -10.02 -3.92 -18.90
CA PRO A 267 -10.68 -2.90 -19.75
C PRO A 267 -12.21 -2.98 -19.73
N GLU A 268 -12.75 -4.19 -19.55
CA GLU A 268 -14.20 -4.45 -19.55
C GLU A 268 -14.94 -3.76 -18.41
N ILE A 269 -14.26 -3.48 -17.29
CA ILE A 269 -14.86 -2.80 -16.13
C ILE A 269 -14.28 -1.40 -15.91
N ALA A 270 -13.22 -1.01 -16.62
CA ALA A 270 -12.44 0.19 -16.35
C ALA A 270 -13.27 1.49 -16.36
N SER A 271 -14.24 1.63 -17.30
CA SER A 271 -15.09 2.82 -17.41
C SER A 271 -16.10 2.96 -16.27
N ASN A 272 -16.56 1.84 -15.70
CA ASN A 272 -17.60 1.80 -14.68
C ASN A 272 -17.06 1.47 -13.29
N TYR A 273 -15.74 1.27 -13.18
CA TYR A 273 -15.11 0.95 -11.89
C TYR A 273 -15.20 2.15 -10.94
N THR A 274 -15.80 1.95 -9.78
CA THR A 274 -15.90 3.00 -8.76
C THR A 274 -14.53 3.25 -8.15
N ILE A 275 -14.04 4.48 -8.25
CA ILE A 275 -12.80 4.91 -7.61
C ILE A 275 -13.06 5.10 -6.11
N ALA A 276 -12.22 4.54 -5.27
CA ALA A 276 -12.36 4.65 -3.83
C ALA A 276 -12.18 6.09 -3.34
N THR A 277 -12.84 6.45 -2.24
CA THR A 277 -12.52 7.65 -1.48
C THR A 277 -11.35 7.34 -0.54
N TYR A 278 -10.28 8.11 -0.67
CA TYR A 278 -9.05 7.90 0.11
C TYR A 278 -9.09 8.69 1.41
N LEU A 279 -8.52 8.09 2.46
CA LEU A 279 -8.41 8.74 3.77
C LEU A 279 -7.16 9.63 3.83
N GLN A 280 -7.29 10.75 4.54
CA GLN A 280 -6.13 11.52 4.94
C GLN A 280 -5.25 10.69 5.87
N PRO A 281 -3.91 10.89 5.87
CA PRO A 281 -3.04 10.24 6.84
C PRO A 281 -3.55 10.41 8.27
N GLN A 282 -3.65 9.29 8.96
CA GLN A 282 -4.12 9.24 10.35
C GLN A 282 -3.55 8.01 11.05
N VAL A 283 -3.48 8.08 12.37
CA VAL A 283 -2.99 6.98 13.19
C VAL A 283 -3.87 5.75 13.01
N TYR A 284 -3.25 4.58 12.86
CA TYR A 284 -3.99 3.31 12.78
C TYR A 284 -4.67 3.03 14.13
N PRO A 285 -6.01 2.77 14.16
CA PRO A 285 -6.73 2.64 15.42
C PRO A 285 -6.30 1.42 16.23
N GLU A 286 -6.17 1.59 17.55
CA GLU A 286 -5.79 0.51 18.47
C GLU A 286 -6.82 -0.62 18.49
N THR A 287 -8.11 -0.30 18.43
CA THR A 287 -9.19 -1.28 18.38
C THR A 287 -9.11 -2.21 17.17
N ASP A 288 -8.68 -1.66 16.02
CA ASP A 288 -8.53 -2.42 14.79
C ASP A 288 -7.26 -3.28 14.83
N PHE A 289 -6.18 -2.71 15.41
CA PHE A 289 -4.95 -3.45 15.69
C PHE A 289 -5.22 -4.66 16.60
N ASP A 290 -5.90 -4.47 17.73
CA ASP A 290 -6.22 -5.52 18.69
C ASP A 290 -7.07 -6.63 18.04
N THR A 291 -8.00 -6.27 17.16
CA THR A 291 -8.81 -7.26 16.44
C THR A 291 -7.94 -8.19 15.59
N VAL A 292 -6.93 -7.64 14.89
CA VAL A 292 -5.98 -8.43 14.10
C VAL A 292 -5.10 -9.29 15.01
N ILE A 293 -4.58 -8.74 16.10
CA ILE A 293 -3.74 -9.47 17.06
C ILE A 293 -4.51 -10.63 17.69
N HIS A 294 -5.76 -10.41 18.12
CA HIS A 294 -6.60 -11.48 18.68
C HIS A 294 -6.84 -12.61 17.67
N TRP A 295 -7.11 -12.28 16.38
CA TRP A 295 -7.27 -13.30 15.35
C TRP A 295 -5.97 -14.11 15.15
N LEU A 296 -4.80 -13.46 15.11
CA LEU A 296 -3.51 -14.12 14.97
C LEU A 296 -3.20 -15.02 16.18
N GLN A 297 -3.54 -14.58 17.39
CA GLN A 297 -3.40 -15.37 18.62
C GLN A 297 -4.32 -16.60 18.60
N ALA A 298 -5.59 -16.44 18.23
CA ALA A 298 -6.55 -17.53 18.10
C ALA A 298 -6.10 -18.60 17.09
N LYS A 299 -5.34 -18.19 16.07
CA LYS A 299 -4.72 -19.07 15.06
C LYS A 299 -3.38 -19.67 15.51
N ASN A 300 -2.86 -19.33 16.69
CA ASN A 300 -1.53 -19.70 17.17
C ASN A 300 -0.39 -19.27 16.22
N LEU A 301 -0.53 -18.11 15.59
CA LEU A 301 0.45 -17.56 14.64
C LEU A 301 1.44 -16.59 15.30
N LEU A 302 1.20 -16.18 16.55
CA LEU A 302 2.10 -15.32 17.31
C LEU A 302 2.84 -16.10 18.38
N HIS A 303 4.16 -15.93 18.42
CA HIS A 303 5.06 -16.51 19.44
C HIS A 303 5.65 -15.43 20.38
N ARG A 304 5.31 -14.16 20.12
CA ARG A 304 5.72 -12.99 20.88
C ARG A 304 4.52 -12.08 21.12
N THR A 305 4.59 -11.28 22.17
CA THR A 305 3.68 -10.17 22.35
C THR A 305 4.00 -9.08 21.32
N ILE A 306 3.01 -8.67 20.57
CA ILE A 306 3.11 -7.55 19.61
C ILE A 306 2.24 -6.46 20.20
N SER A 307 2.86 -5.39 20.74
CA SER A 307 2.13 -4.28 21.34
C SER A 307 1.79 -3.21 20.31
N TYR A 308 0.73 -2.48 20.57
CA TYR A 308 0.32 -1.35 19.76
C TYR A 308 1.38 -0.24 19.76
N GLU A 309 1.88 0.14 20.94
CA GLU A 309 2.86 1.20 21.14
C GLU A 309 4.17 0.94 20.40
N ASP A 310 4.60 -0.35 20.38
CA ASP A 310 5.81 -0.73 19.65
C ASP A 310 5.60 -0.83 18.13
N THR A 311 4.37 -0.92 17.69
CA THR A 311 4.04 -1.16 16.27
C THR A 311 3.54 0.08 15.55
N VAL A 312 2.77 0.94 16.23
CA VAL A 312 2.15 2.11 15.62
C VAL A 312 2.89 3.38 16.02
N TRP A 313 3.37 4.10 15.03
CA TRP A 313 4.00 5.40 15.22
C TRP A 313 2.92 6.49 15.25
N ARG A 314 2.99 7.36 16.25
CA ARG A 314 1.99 8.43 16.47
C ARG A 314 2.46 9.81 16.00
N GLY A 315 3.67 9.88 15.39
CA GLY A 315 4.34 11.15 15.11
C GLY A 315 5.10 11.65 16.33
N GLU A 316 6.12 12.46 16.11
CA GLU A 316 6.75 13.30 17.15
C GLU A 316 6.17 14.71 17.06
#